data_fac3aaed7279e829e26be3383b9b748d
#
_entry.id   fac3aaed7279e829e26be3383b9b748d
#
_cell.length_a   1.000
_cell.length_b   1.000
_cell.length_c   1.000
_cell.angle_alpha   90.00
_cell.angle_beta   90.00
_cell.angle_gamma   90.00
#
_symmetry.space_group_name_H-M   'P 1'
#
loop_
_entity.id
_entity.type
_entity.pdbx_description
1 polymer ?
#
loop_
_entity_poly.entity_id
_entity_poly.type
_entity_poly.pdbx_seq_one_letter_code
_entity_poly.pdbx_strand_id
1 'polypeptide(L)'
;IPPATSQHFTRVLMQLCADLHVDVLIPSVDEELVLLADSLFEEISFKILLPQERYVATMLDKLSMVRALQSNDLTVPETEALDKDISRFEYPCIVKPKKGRGSRGVFSVNTREEVEIFRNKLGKSCEANVIQQQKFGTEYTVQMVANAESRLIHVVPVRISTKKGVTIRAQVDKNDSVINACKLIHKSIPCRGTYNIQLILTETGEVYPFEINPRISTTFCLVVAAGIDPIDVYINGAEAKFSDDFESNKVLSRHWYNHFS
;
A
#
# COMPACT_ATOMS: atom_id res chain seq x y z
N ILE A 1 -1.00 0.21 -24.82
CA ILE A 1 -2.07 0.82 -24.02
C ILE A 1 -1.67 2.27 -23.73
N PRO A 2 -2.57 3.25 -23.90
CA PRO A 2 -2.29 4.64 -23.51
C PRO A 2 -2.03 4.74 -21.99
N PRO A 3 -1.39 5.82 -21.50
CA PRO A 3 -1.21 6.02 -20.06
C PRO A 3 -2.55 6.23 -19.35
N ALA A 4 -2.63 5.92 -18.08
CA ALA A 4 -3.85 6.07 -17.26
C ALA A 4 -4.41 7.51 -17.22
N THR A 5 -3.58 8.53 -17.53
CA THR A 5 -4.02 9.92 -17.69
C THR A 5 -4.80 10.20 -18.98
N SER A 6 -4.83 9.25 -19.93
CA SER A 6 -5.57 9.39 -21.18
C SER A 6 -7.05 9.06 -20.98
N GLN A 7 -7.94 9.90 -21.54
CA GLN A 7 -9.39 9.64 -21.57
C GLN A 7 -9.77 8.34 -22.33
N HIS A 8 -8.85 7.78 -23.10
CA HIS A 8 -9.06 6.53 -23.86
C HIS A 8 -8.57 5.29 -23.12
N PHE A 9 -7.90 5.45 -21.96
CA PHE A 9 -7.26 4.35 -21.24
C PHE A 9 -8.21 3.19 -20.96
N THR A 10 -9.31 3.46 -20.24
CA THR A 10 -10.25 2.42 -19.83
C THR A 10 -10.84 1.68 -21.02
N ARG A 11 -11.29 2.41 -22.06
CA ARG A 11 -11.87 1.80 -23.28
C ARG A 11 -10.87 0.89 -23.99
N VAL A 12 -9.62 1.35 -24.17
CA VAL A 12 -8.58 0.55 -24.85
C VAL A 12 -8.20 -0.66 -24.02
N LEU A 13 -8.10 -0.51 -22.71
CA LEU A 13 -7.80 -1.62 -21.80
C LEU A 13 -8.90 -2.69 -21.84
N MET A 14 -10.17 -2.31 -21.75
CA MET A 14 -11.30 -3.25 -21.78
C MET A 14 -11.37 -3.99 -23.14
N GLN A 15 -11.19 -3.27 -24.24
CA GLN A 15 -11.14 -3.89 -25.58
C GLN A 15 -10.01 -4.92 -25.67
N LEU A 16 -8.82 -4.56 -25.20
CA LEU A 16 -7.67 -5.47 -25.20
C LEU A 16 -7.92 -6.71 -24.32
N CYS A 17 -8.53 -6.55 -23.15
CA CYS A 17 -8.89 -7.68 -22.31
C CYS A 17 -9.89 -8.63 -22.99
N ALA A 18 -10.86 -8.08 -23.70
CA ALA A 18 -11.82 -8.87 -24.48
C ALA A 18 -11.14 -9.61 -25.64
N ASP A 19 -10.32 -8.91 -26.44
CA ASP A 19 -9.62 -9.46 -27.60
C ASP A 19 -8.64 -10.59 -27.22
N LEU A 20 -8.01 -10.48 -26.06
CA LEU A 20 -7.06 -11.46 -25.53
C LEU A 20 -7.71 -12.54 -24.65
N HIS A 21 -9.03 -12.53 -24.49
CA HIS A 21 -9.77 -13.45 -23.61
C HIS A 21 -9.19 -13.53 -22.21
N VAL A 22 -8.95 -12.36 -21.60
CA VAL A 22 -8.38 -12.25 -20.25
C VAL A 22 -9.38 -12.79 -19.22
N ASP A 23 -8.93 -13.67 -18.32
CA ASP A 23 -9.74 -14.18 -17.21
C ASP A 23 -9.72 -13.23 -15.99
N VAL A 24 -8.55 -12.61 -15.74
CA VAL A 24 -8.36 -11.72 -14.58
C VAL A 24 -7.49 -10.52 -14.96
N LEU A 25 -7.99 -9.33 -14.69
CA LEU A 25 -7.24 -8.07 -14.77
C LEU A 25 -6.71 -7.68 -13.39
N ILE A 26 -5.41 -7.43 -13.28
CA ILE A 26 -4.75 -7.06 -12.03
C ILE A 26 -4.13 -5.68 -12.17
N PRO A 27 -4.81 -4.59 -11.77
CA PRO A 27 -4.22 -3.27 -11.77
C PRO A 27 -3.14 -3.17 -10.70
N SER A 28 -1.98 -2.63 -11.08
CA SER A 28 -0.80 -2.55 -10.21
C SER A 28 -0.29 -1.13 -9.99
N VAL A 29 -0.94 -0.13 -10.55
CA VAL A 29 -0.58 1.28 -10.52
C VAL A 29 -1.70 2.10 -9.92
N ASP A 30 -1.38 3.04 -9.03
CA ASP A 30 -2.36 3.79 -8.24
C ASP A 30 -3.34 4.57 -9.14
N GLU A 31 -2.85 5.14 -10.25
CA GLU A 31 -3.65 5.90 -11.21
C GLU A 31 -4.67 5.01 -11.95
N GLU A 32 -4.31 3.76 -12.23
CA GLU A 32 -5.21 2.76 -12.83
C GLU A 32 -6.32 2.35 -11.85
N LEU A 33 -5.98 2.17 -10.57
CA LEU A 33 -6.94 1.80 -9.53
C LEU A 33 -8.06 2.82 -9.41
N VAL A 34 -7.73 4.12 -9.41
CA VAL A 34 -8.74 5.19 -9.30
C VAL A 34 -9.69 5.14 -10.47
N LEU A 35 -9.17 5.03 -11.71
CA LEU A 35 -9.99 4.98 -12.91
C LEU A 35 -10.89 3.74 -12.97
N LEU A 36 -10.32 2.58 -12.63
CA LEU A 36 -11.06 1.32 -12.69
C LEU A 36 -12.08 1.20 -11.56
N ALA A 37 -11.81 1.78 -10.38
CA ALA A 37 -12.74 1.76 -9.27
C ALA A 37 -13.97 2.66 -9.48
N ASP A 38 -13.79 3.78 -10.18
CA ASP A 38 -14.86 4.74 -10.52
C ASP A 38 -15.67 4.31 -11.76
N SER A 39 -15.20 3.31 -12.49
CA SER A 39 -15.86 2.87 -13.72
C SER A 39 -16.97 1.85 -13.42
N LEU A 40 -18.18 2.16 -13.90
CA LEU A 40 -19.28 1.18 -13.97
C LEU A 40 -19.03 0.31 -15.20
N PHE A 41 -18.54 -0.90 -14.96
CA PHE A 41 -18.37 -1.88 -16.04
C PHE A 41 -19.68 -2.68 -16.18
N GLU A 42 -20.47 -2.35 -17.20
CA GLU A 42 -21.58 -3.17 -17.61
C GLU A 42 -21.03 -4.37 -18.40
N GLU A 43 -21.36 -5.59 -17.97
CA GLU A 43 -21.12 -6.86 -18.70
C GLU A 43 -19.66 -7.12 -19.13
N ILE A 44 -18.70 -7.14 -18.19
CA ILE A 44 -17.37 -7.68 -18.46
C ILE A 44 -17.35 -9.19 -18.24
N SER A 45 -16.66 -9.93 -19.13
CA SER A 45 -16.51 -11.39 -19.08
C SER A 45 -15.36 -11.88 -18.18
N PHE A 46 -14.61 -10.97 -17.57
CA PHE A 46 -13.43 -11.26 -16.74
C PHE A 46 -13.55 -10.63 -15.35
N LYS A 47 -12.76 -11.13 -14.41
CA LYS A 47 -12.68 -10.56 -13.06
C LYS A 47 -11.66 -9.42 -13.02
N ILE A 48 -11.92 -8.40 -12.19
CA ILE A 48 -10.91 -7.38 -11.87
C ILE A 48 -10.54 -7.54 -10.39
N LEU A 49 -9.25 -7.78 -10.11
CA LEU A 49 -8.73 -7.81 -8.74
C LEU A 49 -8.59 -6.37 -8.24
N LEU A 50 -9.70 -5.82 -7.78
CA LEU A 50 -9.84 -4.42 -7.40
C LEU A 50 -10.56 -4.31 -6.06
N PRO A 51 -9.98 -3.58 -5.07
CA PRO A 51 -10.69 -3.20 -3.86
C PRO A 51 -11.93 -2.35 -4.15
N GLN A 52 -12.78 -2.17 -3.13
CA GLN A 52 -13.92 -1.27 -3.22
C GLN A 52 -13.47 0.17 -3.49
N GLU A 53 -14.21 0.91 -4.31
CA GLU A 53 -13.92 2.30 -4.68
C GLU A 53 -13.59 3.18 -3.46
N ARG A 54 -14.47 3.16 -2.44
CA ARG A 54 -14.26 3.93 -1.21
C ARG A 54 -12.96 3.56 -0.50
N TYR A 55 -12.56 2.28 -0.52
CA TYR A 55 -11.30 1.83 0.05
C TYR A 55 -10.12 2.40 -0.74
N VAL A 56 -10.16 2.31 -2.07
CA VAL A 56 -9.12 2.87 -2.96
C VAL A 56 -8.97 4.37 -2.70
N ALA A 57 -10.07 5.13 -2.75
CA ALA A 57 -10.05 6.58 -2.54
C ALA A 57 -9.47 6.98 -1.18
N THR A 58 -9.84 6.25 -0.11
CA THR A 58 -9.38 6.52 1.25
C THR A 58 -7.90 6.19 1.43
N MET A 59 -7.46 5.01 0.97
CA MET A 59 -6.11 4.51 1.26
C MET A 59 -5.03 5.16 0.40
N LEU A 60 -5.35 5.65 -0.79
CA LEU A 60 -4.41 6.38 -1.63
C LEU A 60 -4.11 7.81 -1.13
N ASP A 61 -4.91 8.34 -0.22
CA ASP A 61 -4.63 9.61 0.46
C ASP A 61 -4.15 9.34 1.90
N LYS A 62 -2.88 9.64 2.17
CA LYS A 62 -2.23 9.30 3.46
C LYS A 62 -2.89 9.95 4.67
N LEU A 63 -3.46 11.16 4.52
CA LEU A 63 -4.17 11.81 5.61
C LEU A 63 -5.53 11.15 5.85
N SER A 64 -6.26 10.85 4.79
CA SER A 64 -7.54 10.14 4.86
C SER A 64 -7.37 8.74 5.45
N MET A 65 -6.32 8.01 5.05
CA MET A 65 -5.96 6.71 5.59
C MET A 65 -5.70 6.79 7.11
N VAL A 66 -4.86 7.73 7.56
CA VAL A 66 -4.55 7.91 8.99
C VAL A 66 -5.83 8.22 9.77
N ARG A 67 -6.66 9.14 9.29
CA ARG A 67 -7.94 9.48 9.93
C ARG A 67 -8.90 8.29 10.00
N ALA A 68 -8.96 7.47 8.94
CA ALA A 68 -9.76 6.26 8.93
C ALA A 68 -9.26 5.22 9.94
N LEU A 69 -7.96 5.07 10.12
CA LEU A 69 -7.37 4.19 11.13
C LEU A 69 -7.63 4.73 12.55
N GLN A 70 -7.42 6.02 12.79
CA GLN A 70 -7.67 6.68 14.07
C GLN A 70 -9.14 6.58 14.51
N SER A 71 -10.09 6.75 13.58
CA SER A 71 -11.53 6.63 13.89
C SER A 71 -11.97 5.21 14.25
N ASN A 72 -11.08 4.23 14.10
CA ASN A 72 -11.25 2.84 14.55
C ASN A 72 -10.29 2.49 15.70
N ASP A 73 -9.80 3.47 16.44
CA ASP A 73 -8.90 3.32 17.61
C ASP A 73 -7.59 2.57 17.30
N LEU A 74 -7.12 2.64 16.04
CA LEU A 74 -5.88 2.00 15.61
C LEU A 74 -4.70 2.94 15.79
N THR A 75 -3.58 2.40 16.27
CA THR A 75 -2.34 3.14 16.44
C THR A 75 -1.74 3.54 15.10
N VAL A 76 -1.45 4.82 14.93
CA VAL A 76 -0.79 5.37 13.73
C VAL A 76 0.22 6.44 14.14
N PRO A 77 1.20 6.77 13.29
CA PRO A 77 2.07 7.92 13.53
C PRO A 77 1.24 9.21 13.54
N GLU A 78 1.54 10.13 14.45
CA GLU A 78 0.94 11.49 14.44
C GLU A 78 1.08 12.08 13.03
N THR A 79 -0.03 12.53 12.44
CA THR A 79 -0.05 13.00 11.04
C THR A 79 -1.05 14.13 10.89
N GLU A 80 -0.65 15.20 10.19
CA GLU A 80 -1.54 16.32 9.88
C GLU A 80 -1.22 16.87 8.47
N ALA A 81 -2.16 17.63 7.91
CA ALA A 81 -1.90 18.38 6.69
C ALA A 81 -0.85 19.47 6.95
N LEU A 82 0.09 19.65 6.00
CA LEU A 82 1.25 20.52 6.20
C LEU A 82 0.87 22.00 6.34
N ASP A 83 -0.33 22.41 5.90
CA ASP A 83 -0.87 23.77 6.02
C ASP A 83 -1.54 24.06 7.37
N LYS A 84 -1.68 23.06 8.26
CA LYS A 84 -2.35 23.17 9.55
C LYS A 84 -1.37 23.44 10.70
N ASP A 85 -1.91 23.58 11.92
CA ASP A 85 -1.09 23.70 13.12
C ASP A 85 -0.29 22.43 13.38
N ILE A 86 1.02 22.60 13.55
CA ILE A 86 1.99 21.53 13.79
C ILE A 86 2.71 21.71 15.13
N SER A 87 2.20 22.56 16.01
CA SER A 87 2.85 22.87 17.31
C SER A 87 3.03 21.64 18.20
N ARG A 88 2.19 20.62 18.04
CA ARG A 88 2.19 19.38 18.81
C ARG A 88 3.19 18.34 18.34
N PHE A 89 3.82 18.54 17.16
CA PHE A 89 4.72 17.53 16.61
C PHE A 89 6.07 17.51 17.31
N GLU A 90 6.48 16.30 17.67
CA GLU A 90 7.84 15.98 18.10
C GLU A 90 8.69 15.58 16.89
N TYR A 91 9.92 16.07 16.83
CA TYR A 91 10.83 15.80 15.74
C TYR A 91 11.77 14.61 16.03
N PRO A 92 12.27 13.90 15.01
CA PRO A 92 12.13 14.18 13.58
C PRO A 92 10.76 13.81 13.01
N CYS A 93 10.40 14.47 11.90
CA CYS A 93 9.18 14.22 11.15
C CYS A 93 9.49 13.96 9.68
N ILE A 94 8.49 13.45 8.96
CA ILE A 94 8.52 13.25 7.51
C ILE A 94 7.51 14.20 6.86
N VAL A 95 7.97 15.01 5.92
CA VAL A 95 7.10 15.77 5.01
C VAL A 95 6.97 15.00 3.71
N LYS A 96 5.73 14.73 3.28
CA LYS A 96 5.46 13.93 2.07
C LYS A 96 4.13 14.33 1.41
N PRO A 97 3.94 14.09 0.09
CA PRO A 97 2.66 14.28 -0.57
C PRO A 97 1.57 13.39 0.04
N LYS A 98 0.33 13.91 0.17
CA LYS A 98 -0.85 13.12 0.55
C LYS A 98 -1.05 11.93 -0.39
N LYS A 99 -0.91 12.18 -1.70
CA LYS A 99 -1.01 11.18 -2.77
C LYS A 99 0.32 11.04 -3.49
N GLY A 100 0.72 9.84 -3.84
CA GLY A 100 1.96 9.56 -4.54
C GLY A 100 2.66 8.31 -4.03
N ARG A 101 3.62 7.82 -4.82
CA ARG A 101 4.31 6.53 -4.65
C ARG A 101 5.82 6.62 -4.92
N GLY A 102 6.55 5.57 -4.54
CA GLY A 102 7.97 5.43 -4.85
C GLY A 102 8.88 6.44 -4.14
N SER A 103 8.51 6.87 -2.94
CA SER A 103 9.28 7.82 -2.10
C SER A 103 9.55 9.17 -2.76
N ARG A 104 8.79 9.55 -3.80
CA ARG A 104 8.94 10.84 -4.46
C ARG A 104 8.39 11.96 -3.56
N GLY A 105 9.18 13.01 -3.37
CA GLY A 105 8.78 14.15 -2.54
C GLY A 105 8.70 13.85 -1.04
N VAL A 106 9.42 12.82 -0.57
CA VAL A 106 9.51 12.45 0.85
C VAL A 106 10.78 13.03 1.43
N PHE A 107 10.66 13.83 2.49
CA PHE A 107 11.77 14.52 3.14
C PHE A 107 11.71 14.32 4.65
N SER A 108 12.84 14.00 5.27
CA SER A 108 12.98 14.04 6.73
C SER A 108 13.27 15.48 7.17
N VAL A 109 12.64 15.92 8.23
CA VAL A 109 12.81 17.24 8.85
C VAL A 109 13.07 17.04 10.35
N ASN A 110 14.07 17.72 10.88
CA ASN A 110 14.54 17.53 12.24
C ASN A 110 14.11 18.67 13.17
N THR A 111 13.64 19.78 12.61
CA THR A 111 13.22 20.95 13.38
C THR A 111 12.00 21.61 12.78
N ARG A 112 11.34 22.46 13.57
CA ARG A 112 10.22 23.28 13.12
C ARG A 112 10.63 24.27 12.02
N GLU A 113 11.83 24.82 12.14
CA GLU A 113 12.38 25.79 11.20
C GLU A 113 12.53 25.15 9.80
N GLU A 114 12.97 23.90 9.74
CA GLU A 114 13.05 23.16 8.47
C GLU A 114 11.65 22.99 7.84
N VAL A 115 10.62 22.73 8.64
CA VAL A 115 9.25 22.64 8.13
C VAL A 115 8.78 23.98 7.57
N GLU A 116 9.07 25.10 8.24
CA GLU A 116 8.70 26.44 7.75
C GLU A 116 9.42 26.78 6.43
N ILE A 117 10.67 26.32 6.24
CA ILE A 117 11.37 26.43 4.94
C ILE A 117 10.61 25.68 3.85
N PHE A 118 10.14 24.45 4.13
CA PHE A 118 9.32 23.67 3.19
C PHE A 118 7.99 24.35 2.89
N ARG A 119 7.30 24.87 3.92
CA ARG A 119 6.05 25.63 3.74
C ARG A 119 6.23 26.84 2.84
N ASN A 120 7.26 27.61 3.07
CA ASN A 120 7.56 28.79 2.25
C ASN A 120 7.87 28.39 0.79
N LYS A 121 8.61 27.32 0.58
CA LYS A 121 8.94 26.81 -0.76
C LYS A 121 7.72 26.25 -1.50
N LEU A 122 6.81 25.57 -0.81
CA LEU A 122 5.63 24.93 -1.39
C LEU A 122 4.47 25.94 -1.57
N GLY A 123 4.40 26.99 -0.76
CA GLY A 123 3.32 27.95 -0.80
C GLY A 123 1.94 27.29 -0.71
N LYS A 124 1.05 27.55 -1.67
CA LYS A 124 -0.29 26.94 -1.73
C LYS A 124 -0.28 25.43 -1.85
N SER A 125 0.80 24.82 -2.36
CA SER A 125 0.90 23.37 -2.48
C SER A 125 1.11 22.67 -1.13
N CYS A 126 1.23 23.39 -0.01
CA CYS A 126 1.29 22.79 1.33
C CYS A 126 0.08 21.93 1.62
N GLU A 127 -1.12 22.33 1.19
CA GLU A 127 -2.37 21.58 1.39
C GLU A 127 -2.35 20.16 0.78
N ALA A 128 -1.52 19.95 -0.26
CA ALA A 128 -1.34 18.65 -0.91
C ALA A 128 -0.32 17.74 -0.20
N ASN A 129 0.27 18.21 0.90
CA ASN A 129 1.29 17.50 1.66
C ASN A 129 0.84 17.24 3.09
N VAL A 130 1.48 16.25 3.72
CA VAL A 130 1.35 15.95 5.16
C VAL A 130 2.70 16.07 5.84
N ILE A 131 2.65 16.39 7.14
CA ILE A 131 3.72 16.12 8.09
C ILE A 131 3.32 14.91 8.92
N GLN A 132 4.25 14.01 9.13
CA GLN A 132 4.04 12.79 9.91
C GLN A 132 5.23 12.57 10.86
N GLN A 133 4.97 12.29 12.12
CA GLN A 133 6.00 11.92 13.08
C GLN A 133 6.78 10.71 12.59
N GLN A 134 8.10 10.79 12.53
CA GLN A 134 8.95 9.67 12.15
C GLN A 134 9.01 8.65 13.28
N LYS A 135 8.71 7.39 12.95
CA LYS A 135 8.89 6.26 13.85
C LYS A 135 10.13 5.48 13.45
N PHE A 136 10.87 5.01 14.45
CA PHE A 136 12.09 4.22 14.26
C PHE A 136 11.85 2.77 14.62
N GLY A 137 12.48 1.87 13.89
CA GLY A 137 12.33 0.44 14.06
C GLY A 137 12.54 -0.33 12.76
N THR A 138 11.98 -1.50 12.70
CA THR A 138 12.04 -2.37 11.51
C THR A 138 10.89 -2.06 10.56
N GLU A 139 11.21 -1.74 9.31
CA GLU A 139 10.20 -1.53 8.25
C GLU A 139 9.70 -2.87 7.71
N TYR A 140 8.38 -2.97 7.58
CA TYR A 140 7.70 -4.08 6.92
C TYR A 140 6.83 -3.58 5.77
N THR A 141 6.76 -4.39 4.72
CA THR A 141 5.67 -4.37 3.73
C THR A 141 4.89 -5.66 3.93
N VAL A 142 3.67 -5.56 4.44
CA VAL A 142 2.83 -6.71 4.75
C VAL A 142 1.85 -6.94 3.62
N GLN A 143 1.92 -8.10 2.96
CA GLN A 143 0.92 -8.46 1.96
C GLN A 143 -0.31 -9.01 2.66
N MET A 144 -1.40 -8.32 2.47
CA MET A 144 -2.73 -8.74 2.91
C MET A 144 -3.40 -9.49 1.79
N VAL A 145 -3.91 -10.66 2.08
CA VAL A 145 -4.58 -11.54 1.10
C VAL A 145 -5.98 -11.83 1.60
N ALA A 146 -6.96 -11.23 0.95
CA ALA A 146 -8.37 -11.46 1.21
C ALA A 146 -9.05 -11.97 -0.05
N ASN A 147 -10.13 -12.72 0.11
CA ASN A 147 -10.94 -13.21 -0.99
C ASN A 147 -11.88 -12.13 -1.55
N ALA A 148 -12.71 -12.47 -2.52
CA ALA A 148 -13.65 -11.55 -3.16
C ALA A 148 -14.73 -11.02 -2.19
N GLU A 149 -15.02 -11.76 -1.12
CA GLU A 149 -15.99 -11.42 -0.07
C GLU A 149 -15.36 -10.63 1.09
N SER A 150 -14.13 -10.14 0.93
CA SER A 150 -13.36 -9.42 1.97
C SER A 150 -13.03 -10.27 3.21
N ARG A 151 -13.02 -11.60 3.11
CA ARG A 151 -12.53 -12.46 4.18
C ARG A 151 -11.01 -12.51 4.12
N LEU A 152 -10.34 -12.18 5.21
CA LEU A 152 -8.89 -12.28 5.32
C LEU A 152 -8.46 -13.75 5.37
N ILE A 153 -7.55 -14.13 4.46
CA ILE A 153 -7.05 -15.51 4.34
C ILE A 153 -5.59 -15.60 4.77
N HIS A 154 -4.74 -14.64 4.36
CA HIS A 154 -3.35 -14.60 4.79
C HIS A 154 -2.89 -13.18 5.13
N VAL A 155 -1.95 -13.12 6.04
CA VAL A 155 -1.14 -11.93 6.35
C VAL A 155 0.32 -12.33 6.25
N VAL A 156 1.03 -11.83 5.25
CA VAL A 156 2.42 -12.22 4.99
C VAL A 156 3.35 -11.02 5.21
N PRO A 157 3.98 -10.90 6.40
CA PRO A 157 4.93 -9.84 6.67
C PRO A 157 6.23 -10.07 5.90
N VAL A 158 6.70 -9.01 5.25
CA VAL A 158 7.99 -8.96 4.55
C VAL A 158 8.84 -7.87 5.18
N ARG A 159 9.87 -8.26 5.90
CA ARG A 159 10.85 -7.36 6.51
C ARG A 159 11.75 -6.77 5.45
N ILE A 160 11.86 -5.45 5.44
CA ILE A 160 12.65 -4.71 4.46
C ILE A 160 14.06 -4.47 5.00
N SER A 161 15.07 -4.91 4.25
CA SER A 161 16.48 -4.68 4.60
C SER A 161 17.09 -3.53 3.81
N THR A 162 16.73 -3.39 2.53
CA THR A 162 17.24 -2.32 1.66
C THR A 162 16.17 -1.86 0.67
N LYS A 163 16.00 -0.54 0.56
CA LYS A 163 15.05 0.11 -0.33
C LYS A 163 15.72 1.27 -1.07
N LYS A 164 15.53 1.36 -2.39
CA LYS A 164 15.94 2.49 -3.24
C LYS A 164 14.80 2.80 -4.23
N GLY A 165 13.79 3.53 -3.76
CA GLY A 165 12.54 3.71 -4.50
C GLY A 165 11.69 2.42 -4.54
N VAL A 166 12.30 1.29 -4.89
CA VAL A 166 11.73 -0.06 -4.77
C VAL A 166 12.52 -0.90 -3.77
N THR A 167 11.90 -1.95 -3.24
CA THR A 167 12.57 -2.90 -2.35
C THR A 167 13.65 -3.67 -3.10
N ILE A 168 14.88 -3.63 -2.60
CA ILE A 168 16.05 -4.32 -3.18
C ILE A 168 16.31 -5.63 -2.46
N ARG A 169 16.28 -5.60 -1.11
CA ARG A 169 16.48 -6.78 -0.28
C ARG A 169 15.43 -6.85 0.80
N ALA A 170 14.79 -8.00 0.91
CA ALA A 170 13.73 -8.24 1.87
C ALA A 170 13.64 -9.73 2.22
N GLN A 171 12.97 -10.04 3.31
CA GLN A 171 12.80 -11.41 3.80
C GLN A 171 11.37 -11.60 4.33
N VAL A 172 10.76 -12.75 4.04
CA VAL A 172 9.52 -13.16 4.71
C VAL A 172 9.84 -13.43 6.18
N ASP A 173 9.09 -12.78 7.06
CA ASP A 173 9.34 -12.80 8.51
C ASP A 173 8.02 -12.99 9.27
N LYS A 174 7.81 -14.20 9.81
CA LYS A 174 6.59 -14.54 10.57
C LYS A 174 6.63 -13.85 11.94
N ASN A 175 6.23 -12.58 11.98
CA ASN A 175 6.19 -11.76 13.18
C ASN A 175 4.74 -11.61 13.69
N ASP A 176 4.45 -12.17 14.86
CA ASP A 176 3.09 -12.22 15.42
C ASP A 176 2.53 -10.83 15.75
N SER A 177 3.35 -9.90 16.24
CA SER A 177 2.92 -8.53 16.53
C SER A 177 2.44 -7.83 15.26
N VAL A 178 3.19 -7.98 14.17
CA VAL A 178 2.84 -7.43 12.85
C VAL A 178 1.59 -8.11 12.30
N ILE A 179 1.51 -9.44 12.35
CA ILE A 179 0.34 -10.20 11.89
C ILE A 179 -0.92 -9.77 12.63
N ASN A 180 -0.87 -9.70 13.96
CA ASN A 180 -2.03 -9.34 14.79
C ASN A 180 -2.48 -7.89 14.55
N ALA A 181 -1.56 -6.93 14.45
CA ALA A 181 -1.89 -5.55 14.11
C ALA A 181 -2.57 -5.45 12.73
N CYS A 182 -2.06 -6.15 11.71
CA CYS A 182 -2.65 -6.17 10.38
C CYS A 182 -4.02 -6.85 10.34
N LYS A 183 -4.22 -7.93 11.11
CA LYS A 183 -5.55 -8.55 11.29
C LYS A 183 -6.56 -7.57 11.88
N LEU A 184 -6.14 -6.79 12.87
CA LEU A 184 -7.00 -5.77 13.49
C LEU A 184 -7.36 -4.66 12.50
N ILE A 185 -6.40 -4.18 11.71
CA ILE A 185 -6.63 -3.20 10.63
C ILE A 185 -7.67 -3.74 9.64
N HIS A 186 -7.48 -4.97 9.15
CA HIS A 186 -8.42 -5.57 8.22
C HIS A 186 -9.82 -5.76 8.81
N LYS A 187 -9.91 -6.17 10.07
CA LYS A 187 -11.19 -6.33 10.79
C LYS A 187 -11.94 -5.01 10.90
N SER A 188 -11.22 -3.91 11.14
CA SER A 188 -11.81 -2.57 11.29
C SER A 188 -12.18 -1.94 9.96
N ILE A 189 -11.38 -2.16 8.93
CA ILE A 189 -11.60 -1.62 7.57
C ILE A 189 -11.39 -2.75 6.56
N PRO A 190 -12.42 -3.60 6.35
CA PRO A 190 -12.31 -4.75 5.46
C PRO A 190 -12.08 -4.35 4.01
N CYS A 191 -11.24 -5.11 3.31
CA CYS A 191 -10.90 -4.92 1.91
C CYS A 191 -10.96 -6.25 1.17
N ARG A 192 -11.57 -6.30 0.00
CA ARG A 192 -11.53 -7.46 -0.88
C ARG A 192 -10.25 -7.47 -1.71
N GLY A 193 -9.80 -8.67 -2.06
CA GLY A 193 -8.62 -8.85 -2.90
C GLY A 193 -7.30 -8.71 -2.12
N THR A 194 -6.25 -8.39 -2.84
CA THR A 194 -4.91 -8.30 -2.25
C THR A 194 -4.41 -6.86 -2.22
N TYR A 195 -3.86 -6.46 -1.08
CA TYR A 195 -3.33 -5.12 -0.84
C TYR A 195 -2.13 -5.18 0.10
N ASN A 196 -1.40 -4.08 0.28
CA ASN A 196 -0.27 -4.10 1.19
C ASN A 196 -0.31 -2.94 2.18
N ILE A 197 0.18 -3.23 3.40
CA ILE A 197 0.37 -2.28 4.49
C ILE A 197 1.87 -2.08 4.68
N GLN A 198 2.34 -0.84 4.64
CA GLN A 198 3.69 -0.48 5.05
C GLN A 198 3.66 0.07 6.47
N LEU A 199 4.52 -0.46 7.32
CA LEU A 199 4.53 -0.15 8.74
C LEU A 199 5.94 -0.20 9.34
N ILE A 200 6.09 0.42 10.51
CA ILE A 200 7.27 0.30 11.37
C ILE A 200 6.88 -0.52 12.60
N LEU A 201 7.67 -1.54 12.91
CA LEU A 201 7.68 -2.22 14.20
C LEU A 201 8.81 -1.61 15.04
N THR A 202 8.46 -0.95 16.13
CA THR A 202 9.44 -0.35 17.06
C THR A 202 10.14 -1.42 17.91
N GLU A 203 11.23 -1.05 18.57
CA GLU A 203 11.91 -1.91 19.54
C GLU A 203 11.04 -2.23 20.76
N THR A 204 10.08 -1.37 21.07
CA THR A 204 9.09 -1.56 22.14
C THR A 204 7.93 -2.48 21.76
N GLY A 205 7.88 -2.93 20.48
CA GLY A 205 6.86 -3.84 19.98
C GLY A 205 5.60 -3.16 19.43
N GLU A 206 5.57 -1.83 19.39
CA GLU A 206 4.46 -1.09 18.81
C GLU A 206 4.52 -1.10 17.28
N VAL A 207 3.36 -1.21 16.65
CA VAL A 207 3.22 -1.27 15.18
C VAL A 207 2.58 0.01 14.68
N TYR A 208 3.26 0.72 13.79
CA TYR A 208 2.83 2.00 13.22
C TYR A 208 2.65 1.89 11.70
N PRO A 209 1.43 1.65 11.18
CA PRO A 209 1.15 1.71 9.75
C PRO A 209 1.24 3.15 9.26
N PHE A 210 2.01 3.40 8.21
CA PHE A 210 2.22 4.73 7.64
C PHE A 210 1.79 4.88 6.19
N GLU A 211 1.46 3.75 5.52
CA GLU A 211 0.93 3.72 4.16
C GLU A 211 0.18 2.40 3.89
N ILE A 212 -0.98 2.49 3.24
CA ILE A 212 -1.73 1.33 2.74
C ILE A 212 -1.90 1.51 1.24
N ASN A 213 -1.40 0.53 0.48
CA ASN A 213 -1.53 0.52 -0.98
C ASN A 213 -2.58 -0.52 -1.37
N PRO A 214 -3.73 -0.11 -1.94
CA PRO A 214 -4.84 -1.00 -2.29
C PRO A 214 -4.55 -1.84 -3.56
N ARG A 215 -3.38 -2.46 -3.62
CA ARG A 215 -2.85 -3.26 -4.72
C ARG A 215 -1.71 -4.17 -4.29
N ILE A 216 -1.26 -5.01 -5.20
CA ILE A 216 -0.05 -5.80 -5.01
C ILE A 216 1.19 -4.88 -4.81
N SER A 217 2.13 -5.36 -4.03
CA SER A 217 3.41 -4.67 -3.76
C SER A 217 4.52 -5.14 -4.70
N THR A 218 5.64 -4.43 -4.71
CA THR A 218 6.85 -4.90 -5.42
C THR A 218 7.46 -6.17 -4.78
N THR A 219 7.05 -6.52 -3.56
CA THR A 219 7.46 -7.75 -2.87
C THR A 219 6.48 -8.92 -3.08
N PHE A 220 5.46 -8.77 -3.92
CA PHE A 220 4.47 -9.80 -4.23
C PHE A 220 5.11 -11.13 -4.67
N CYS A 221 6.14 -11.08 -5.52
CA CYS A 221 6.86 -12.28 -5.96
C CYS A 221 7.45 -13.10 -4.79
N LEU A 222 7.83 -12.43 -3.69
CA LEU A 222 8.33 -13.10 -2.49
C LEU A 222 7.21 -13.82 -1.73
N VAL A 223 6.00 -13.27 -1.75
CA VAL A 223 4.81 -13.90 -1.16
C VAL A 223 4.44 -15.17 -1.92
N VAL A 224 4.48 -15.11 -3.25
CA VAL A 224 4.28 -16.30 -4.11
C VAL A 224 5.38 -17.35 -3.84
N ALA A 225 6.64 -16.93 -3.73
CA ALA A 225 7.75 -17.84 -3.38
C ALA A 225 7.63 -18.44 -1.98
N ALA A 226 6.86 -17.82 -1.08
CA ALA A 226 6.54 -18.34 0.25
C ALA A 226 5.35 -19.34 0.25
N GLY A 227 4.82 -19.68 -0.92
CA GLY A 227 3.75 -20.66 -1.08
C GLY A 227 2.32 -20.10 -1.07
N ILE A 228 2.16 -18.78 -1.06
CA ILE A 228 0.85 -18.14 -1.11
C ILE A 228 0.60 -17.55 -2.49
N ASP A 229 -0.46 -17.97 -3.16
CA ASP A 229 -0.95 -17.34 -4.39
C ASP A 229 -2.16 -16.43 -4.09
N PRO A 230 -1.96 -15.11 -3.96
CA PRO A 230 -3.05 -14.20 -3.67
C PRO A 230 -4.07 -14.06 -4.78
N ILE A 231 -3.71 -14.40 -6.02
CA ILE A 231 -4.62 -14.35 -7.17
C ILE A 231 -5.57 -15.55 -7.10
N ASP A 232 -5.04 -16.74 -6.85
CA ASP A 232 -5.85 -17.94 -6.65
C ASP A 232 -6.82 -17.78 -5.47
N VAL A 233 -6.35 -17.24 -4.36
CA VAL A 233 -7.21 -16.92 -3.20
C VAL A 233 -8.35 -15.98 -3.59
N TYR A 234 -8.11 -14.97 -4.43
CA TYR A 234 -9.16 -14.06 -4.88
C TYR A 234 -10.19 -14.75 -5.78
N ILE A 235 -9.74 -15.63 -6.65
CA ILE A 235 -10.58 -16.31 -7.66
C ILE A 235 -11.35 -17.49 -7.03
N ASN A 236 -10.68 -18.33 -6.25
CA ASN A 236 -11.15 -19.65 -5.80
C ASN A 236 -11.31 -19.73 -4.28
N GLY A 237 -10.91 -18.72 -3.51
CA GLY A 237 -10.85 -18.75 -2.06
C GLY A 237 -12.17 -18.46 -1.32
N ALA A 238 -13.34 -18.64 -1.94
CA ALA A 238 -14.63 -18.32 -1.30
C ALA A 238 -14.83 -19.07 0.03
N GLU A 239 -14.42 -20.34 0.12
CA GLU A 239 -14.52 -21.16 1.32
C GLU A 239 -13.23 -21.22 2.17
N ALA A 240 -12.17 -20.50 1.74
CA ALA A 240 -10.89 -20.51 2.44
C ALA A 240 -11.02 -19.88 3.84
N LYS A 241 -10.28 -20.44 4.79
CA LYS A 241 -10.16 -19.92 6.17
C LYS A 241 -8.82 -19.24 6.36
N PHE A 242 -8.74 -18.37 7.36
CA PHE A 242 -7.48 -17.75 7.73
C PHE A 242 -6.41 -18.82 8.04
N SER A 243 -5.25 -18.66 7.42
CA SER A 243 -4.06 -19.46 7.68
C SER A 243 -2.83 -18.54 7.73
N ASP A 244 -1.94 -18.82 8.64
CA ASP A 244 -0.60 -18.24 8.73
C ASP A 244 0.48 -19.27 8.34
N ASP A 245 0.08 -20.31 7.61
CA ASP A 245 0.96 -21.34 7.07
C ASP A 245 1.56 -20.84 5.74
N PHE A 246 2.79 -20.38 5.81
CA PHE A 246 3.63 -19.95 4.69
C PHE A 246 5.10 -20.15 5.03
N GLU A 247 5.94 -20.32 4.01
CA GLU A 247 7.38 -20.48 4.20
C GLU A 247 8.01 -19.16 4.67
N SER A 248 8.44 -19.12 5.93
CA SER A 248 9.23 -18.02 6.48
C SER A 248 10.68 -18.10 5.99
N ASN A 249 11.42 -17.00 6.16
CA ASN A 249 12.85 -16.88 5.79
C ASN A 249 13.17 -16.89 4.29
N LYS A 250 12.20 -16.91 3.39
CA LYS A 250 12.46 -16.65 1.97
C LYS A 250 13.03 -15.24 1.80
N VAL A 251 14.11 -15.12 1.02
CA VAL A 251 14.84 -13.87 0.80
C VAL A 251 14.71 -13.42 -0.64
N LEU A 252 14.36 -12.16 -0.82
CA LEU A 252 14.43 -11.45 -2.10
C LEU A 252 15.74 -10.67 -2.17
N SER A 253 16.47 -10.84 -3.27
CA SER A 253 17.56 -9.96 -3.68
C SER A 253 17.36 -9.57 -5.13
N ARG A 254 17.27 -8.27 -5.42
CA ARG A 254 17.11 -7.75 -6.78
C ARG A 254 18.41 -7.31 -7.34
N HIS A 255 18.65 -7.70 -8.59
CA HIS A 255 19.82 -7.34 -9.38
C HIS A 255 19.37 -6.76 -10.70
N TRP A 256 20.08 -5.76 -11.21
CA TRP A 256 19.88 -5.20 -12.54
C TRP A 256 21.00 -5.65 -13.45
N TYR A 257 20.65 -6.02 -14.67
CA TYR A 257 21.57 -6.38 -15.71
C TYR A 257 21.48 -5.35 -16.83
N ASN A 258 22.62 -4.94 -17.36
CA ASN A 258 22.67 -4.16 -18.58
C ASN A 258 22.66 -5.11 -19.77
N HIS A 259 21.82 -4.83 -20.76
CA HIS A 259 21.83 -5.50 -22.04
C HIS A 259 22.21 -4.48 -23.11
N PHE A 260 23.18 -4.82 -23.93
CA PHE A 260 23.65 -3.99 -25.04
C PHE A 260 23.31 -4.75 -26.33
N SER A 261 22.54 -4.13 -27.21
CA SER A 261 22.14 -4.65 -28.54
C SER A 261 22.75 -3.82 -29.65
#